data_c73b3bcb1fe18b790d1ca5b9ea746b20
#
_entry.id   c73b3bcb1fe18b790d1ca5b9ea746b20
#
_cell.length_a   1.000
_cell.length_b   1.000
_cell.length_c   1.000
_cell.angle_alpha   90.00
_cell.angle_beta   90.00
_cell.angle_gamma   90.00
#
_symmetry.space_group_name_H-M   'P 1'
#
loop_
_entity.id
_entity.type
_entity.pdbx_description
1 polymer ?
#
loop_
_entity_poly.entity_id
_entity_poly.type
_entity_poly.pdbx_seq_one_letter_code
_entity_poly.pdbx_strand_id
1 'polypeptide(L)'
;MKTFSARLSDIDKKWLLIDADGLVLGRLASLIAVRLRGKHKPSYTPHMDCGDHIVVVNAEKVQLTGNKRAADIFYWHTGYAGGIKGRSKGAFLAGKHPERVIEKAVERMVPRGPLGRRVMRNLRVYAGPEHPHAAQDPQPLDIAAMNRKNVRA
;
A
#
# COMPACT_ATOMS: atom_id res chain seq x y z
N MET A 1 15.42 -13.37 30.62
CA MET A 1 14.54 -13.81 29.49
C MET A 1 15.14 -13.28 28.19
N LYS A 2 15.32 -14.13 27.17
CA LYS A 2 15.74 -13.70 25.84
C LYS A 2 14.48 -13.53 24.98
N THR A 3 14.28 -12.35 24.39
CA THR A 3 13.20 -12.13 23.41
C THR A 3 13.58 -12.74 22.07
N PHE A 4 12.58 -13.23 21.32
CA PHE A 4 12.79 -13.75 19.97
C PHE A 4 13.26 -12.62 19.03
N SER A 5 14.27 -12.90 18.24
CA SER A 5 14.74 -12.03 17.15
C SER A 5 14.87 -12.87 15.89
N ALA A 6 14.11 -12.52 14.84
CA ALA A 6 14.11 -13.26 13.59
C ALA A 6 15.48 -13.19 12.90
N ARG A 7 15.91 -14.30 12.30
CA ARG A 7 17.04 -14.40 11.36
C ARG A 7 16.52 -14.36 9.93
N LEU A 8 17.40 -14.16 8.98
CA LEU A 8 17.03 -14.18 7.55
C LEU A 8 16.40 -15.51 7.12
N SER A 9 16.87 -16.63 7.72
CA SER A 9 16.33 -17.97 7.49
C SER A 9 14.89 -18.17 7.99
N ASP A 10 14.47 -17.36 8.96
CA ASP A 10 13.18 -17.52 9.63
C ASP A 10 12.08 -16.69 8.94
N ILE A 11 12.47 -15.92 7.91
CA ILE A 11 11.58 -15.01 7.21
C ILE A 11 10.96 -15.73 6.01
N ASP A 12 9.69 -16.08 6.12
CA ASP A 12 8.86 -16.56 5.02
C ASP A 12 7.99 -15.43 4.48
N LYS A 13 8.17 -15.06 3.19
CA LYS A 13 7.42 -14.01 2.51
C LYS A 13 6.42 -14.63 1.56
N LYS A 14 5.14 -14.37 1.78
CA LYS A 14 4.05 -14.79 0.91
C LYS A 14 3.72 -13.70 -0.10
N TRP A 15 3.17 -14.10 -1.24
CA TRP A 15 2.61 -13.18 -2.22
C TRP A 15 1.09 -13.07 -1.99
N LEU A 16 0.61 -11.83 -1.88
CA LEU A 16 -0.80 -11.53 -1.64
C LEU A 16 -1.32 -10.66 -2.77
N LEU A 17 -2.49 -11.01 -3.30
CA LEU A 17 -3.24 -10.23 -4.29
C LEU A 17 -4.41 -9.54 -3.60
N ILE A 18 -4.54 -8.25 -3.81
CA ILE A 18 -5.62 -7.41 -3.27
C ILE A 18 -6.32 -6.71 -4.42
N ASP A 19 -7.62 -6.84 -4.50
CA ASP A 19 -8.45 -6.03 -5.38
C ASP A 19 -8.86 -4.75 -4.65
N ALA A 20 -8.56 -3.59 -5.25
CA ALA A 20 -8.87 -2.28 -4.68
C ALA A 20 -10.25 -1.75 -5.08
N ASP A 21 -11.02 -2.50 -5.89
CA ASP A 21 -12.32 -2.06 -6.36
C ASP A 21 -13.30 -1.81 -5.19
N GLY A 22 -13.87 -0.62 -5.14
CA GLY A 22 -14.82 -0.21 -4.11
C GLY A 22 -14.23 -0.05 -2.70
N LEU A 23 -12.94 -0.32 -2.47
CA LEU A 23 -12.33 -0.22 -1.16
C LEU A 23 -11.98 1.23 -0.79
N VAL A 24 -12.18 1.57 0.49
CA VAL A 24 -11.81 2.88 1.04
C VAL A 24 -10.29 2.99 1.18
N LEU A 25 -9.68 3.98 0.50
CA LEU A 25 -8.23 4.19 0.43
C LEU A 25 -7.50 4.08 1.78
N GLY A 26 -7.96 4.80 2.83
CA GLY A 26 -7.27 4.85 4.10
C GLY A 26 -7.24 3.50 4.82
N ARG A 27 -8.33 2.72 4.74
CA ARG A 27 -8.44 1.40 5.33
C ARG A 27 -7.62 0.38 4.56
N LEU A 28 -7.68 0.42 3.24
CA LEU A 28 -6.83 -0.38 2.36
C LEU A 28 -5.35 -0.13 2.68
N ALA A 29 -4.92 1.12 2.71
CA ALA A 29 -3.53 1.49 2.96
C ALA A 29 -3.02 1.04 4.35
N SER A 30 -3.86 1.12 5.39
CA SER A 30 -3.47 0.67 6.74
C SER A 30 -3.26 -0.84 6.82
N LEU A 31 -4.13 -1.63 6.19
CA LEU A 31 -3.98 -3.09 6.11
C LEU A 31 -2.75 -3.50 5.30
N ILE A 32 -2.53 -2.85 4.16
CA ILE A 32 -1.33 -3.05 3.35
C ILE A 32 -0.06 -2.74 4.19
N ALA A 33 -0.03 -1.62 4.90
CA ALA A 33 1.13 -1.24 5.71
C ALA A 33 1.42 -2.26 6.83
N VAL A 34 0.39 -2.80 7.49
CA VAL A 34 0.52 -3.86 8.51
C VAL A 34 1.11 -5.14 7.91
N ARG A 35 0.63 -5.55 6.73
CA ARG A 35 1.10 -6.75 6.02
C ARG A 35 2.52 -6.58 5.49
N LEU A 36 2.85 -5.43 4.89
CA LEU A 36 4.19 -5.10 4.40
C LEU A 36 5.23 -5.09 5.52
N ARG A 37 4.88 -4.61 6.72
CA ARG A 37 5.75 -4.64 7.89
C ARG A 37 5.86 -6.01 8.53
N GLY A 38 4.90 -6.90 8.27
CA GLY A 38 4.84 -8.22 8.89
C GLY A 38 4.27 -8.24 10.31
N LYS A 39 3.59 -7.16 10.75
CA LYS A 39 3.00 -7.07 12.09
C LYS A 39 1.91 -8.09 12.38
N HIS A 40 1.39 -8.77 11.38
CA HIS A 40 0.41 -9.85 11.50
C HIS A 40 1.06 -11.20 11.84
N LYS A 41 2.39 -11.32 11.71
CA LYS A 41 3.14 -12.56 11.99
C LYS A 41 3.63 -12.57 13.43
N PRO A 42 3.59 -13.71 14.12
CA PRO A 42 4.14 -13.83 15.47
C PRO A 42 5.67 -13.66 15.52
N SER A 43 6.36 -13.95 14.40
CA SER A 43 7.80 -13.79 14.22
C SER A 43 8.24 -12.36 13.91
N TYR A 44 7.33 -11.36 14.03
CA TYR A 44 7.65 -9.99 13.72
C TYR A 44 8.82 -9.45 14.54
N THR A 45 9.82 -8.90 13.85
CA THR A 45 10.98 -8.23 14.47
C THR A 45 11.15 -6.83 13.87
N PRO A 46 11.20 -5.76 14.69
CA PRO A 46 11.13 -4.37 14.20
C PRO A 46 12.25 -3.95 13.23
N HIS A 47 13.47 -4.50 13.39
CA HIS A 47 14.63 -4.16 12.56
C HIS A 47 14.76 -4.99 11.28
N MET A 48 13.90 -6.01 11.11
CA MET A 48 13.91 -6.90 9.95
C MET A 48 12.70 -6.64 9.03
N ASP A 49 12.86 -6.95 7.74
CA ASP A 49 11.77 -6.95 6.77
C ASP A 49 11.07 -8.32 6.76
N CYS A 50 10.17 -8.52 7.74
CA CYS A 50 9.42 -9.77 7.93
C CYS A 50 8.10 -9.82 7.14
N GLY A 51 7.77 -8.77 6.38
CA GLY A 51 6.50 -8.63 5.69
C GLY A 51 6.37 -9.49 4.43
N ASP A 52 5.19 -9.41 3.82
CA ASP A 52 4.82 -10.12 2.61
C ASP A 52 4.98 -9.23 1.37
N HIS A 53 5.03 -9.86 0.19
CA HIS A 53 4.90 -9.17 -1.09
C HIS A 53 3.41 -8.93 -1.37
N ILE A 54 3.06 -7.70 -1.77
CA ILE A 54 1.68 -7.33 -2.02
C ILE A 54 1.53 -6.80 -3.44
N VAL A 55 0.59 -7.38 -4.16
CA VAL A 55 0.13 -6.93 -5.48
C VAL A 55 -1.26 -6.35 -5.32
N VAL A 56 -1.46 -5.11 -5.73
CA VAL A 56 -2.76 -4.43 -5.71
C VAL A 56 -3.19 -4.19 -7.15
N VAL A 57 -4.41 -4.58 -7.48
CA VAL A 57 -5.04 -4.36 -8.80
C VAL A 57 -6.22 -3.40 -8.68
N ASN A 58 -6.71 -2.89 -9.82
CA ASN A 58 -7.83 -1.95 -9.90
C ASN A 58 -7.63 -0.65 -9.09
N ALA A 59 -6.40 -0.12 -9.05
CA ALA A 59 -6.09 1.07 -8.25
C ALA A 59 -6.92 2.31 -8.66
N GLU A 60 -7.37 2.39 -9.89
CA GLU A 60 -8.23 3.48 -10.39
C GLU A 60 -9.61 3.52 -9.73
N LYS A 61 -10.13 2.35 -9.26
CA LYS A 61 -11.46 2.20 -8.68
C LYS A 61 -11.52 2.40 -7.17
N VAL A 62 -10.39 2.73 -6.55
CA VAL A 62 -10.32 2.97 -5.10
C VAL A 62 -11.23 4.15 -4.70
N GLN A 63 -11.92 4.00 -3.57
CA GLN A 63 -12.87 4.99 -3.08
C GLN A 63 -12.24 6.00 -2.11
N LEU A 64 -12.56 7.28 -2.32
CA LEU A 64 -12.24 8.37 -1.42
C LEU A 64 -13.52 8.89 -0.77
N THR A 65 -13.55 8.95 0.54
CA THR A 65 -14.73 9.37 1.29
C THR A 65 -14.87 10.89 1.36
N GLY A 66 -16.10 11.41 1.32
CA GLY A 66 -16.40 12.84 1.38
C GLY A 66 -15.81 13.60 0.20
N ASN A 67 -15.41 14.85 0.41
CA ASN A 67 -14.87 15.72 -0.65
C ASN A 67 -13.35 15.54 -0.90
N LYS A 68 -12.73 14.45 -0.40
CA LYS A 68 -11.28 14.22 -0.51
C LYS A 68 -10.79 14.08 -1.96
N ARG A 69 -11.68 13.74 -2.87
CA ARG A 69 -11.35 13.62 -4.29
C ARG A 69 -10.90 14.96 -4.87
N ALA A 70 -11.55 16.04 -4.48
CA ALA A 70 -11.23 17.41 -4.94
C ALA A 70 -10.32 18.15 -3.96
N ALA A 71 -10.62 18.10 -2.65
CA ALA A 71 -9.99 18.91 -1.62
C ALA A 71 -8.64 18.39 -1.14
N ASP A 72 -8.39 17.06 -1.24
CA ASP A 72 -7.15 16.48 -0.73
C ASP A 72 -6.06 16.53 -1.82
N ILE A 73 -5.02 17.34 -1.56
CA ILE A 73 -3.98 17.66 -2.54
C ILE A 73 -2.65 17.04 -2.09
N PHE A 74 -1.98 16.37 -3.03
CA PHE A 74 -0.58 16.00 -2.88
C PHE A 74 0.31 17.16 -3.30
N TYR A 75 1.15 17.63 -2.38
CA TYR A 75 2.16 18.65 -2.63
C TYR A 75 3.54 18.03 -2.78
N TRP A 76 4.32 18.59 -3.70
CA TRP A 76 5.75 18.29 -3.84
C TRP A 76 6.50 19.55 -4.21
N HIS A 77 7.81 19.59 -3.92
CA HIS A 77 8.69 20.68 -4.24
C HIS A 77 9.64 20.30 -5.39
N THR A 78 9.85 21.17 -6.35
CA THR A 78 10.70 20.91 -7.52
C THR A 78 12.18 21.21 -7.28
N GLY A 79 12.55 21.79 -6.13
CA GLY A 79 13.90 22.23 -5.80
C GLY A 79 14.22 23.67 -6.17
N TYR A 80 13.36 24.37 -6.92
CA TYR A 80 13.54 25.76 -7.32
C TYR A 80 12.74 26.72 -6.43
N ALA A 81 13.17 27.98 -6.34
CA ALA A 81 12.41 29.00 -5.61
C ALA A 81 10.97 29.09 -6.14
N GLY A 82 9.97 29.08 -5.23
CA GLY A 82 8.54 29.04 -5.59
C GLY A 82 8.07 27.72 -6.21
N GLY A 83 8.87 26.65 -6.14
CA GLY A 83 8.65 25.38 -6.82
C GLY A 83 7.67 24.41 -6.12
N ILE A 84 6.78 24.88 -5.24
CA ILE A 84 5.73 24.04 -4.66
C ILE A 84 4.64 23.80 -5.71
N LYS A 85 4.42 22.53 -6.03
CA LYS A 85 3.34 22.08 -6.92
C LYS A 85 2.39 21.18 -6.17
N GLY A 86 1.11 21.20 -6.56
CA GLY A 86 0.07 20.37 -5.97
C GLY A 86 -0.86 19.82 -7.03
N ARG A 87 -1.39 18.63 -6.76
CA ARG A 87 -2.42 17.99 -7.59
C ARG A 87 -3.39 17.22 -6.70
N SER A 88 -4.70 17.35 -6.95
CA SER A 88 -5.72 16.65 -6.18
C SER A 88 -5.64 15.13 -6.38
N LYS A 89 -6.05 14.35 -5.37
CA LYS A 89 -6.10 12.89 -5.46
C LYS A 89 -7.02 12.42 -6.58
N GLY A 90 -8.16 13.12 -6.79
CA GLY A 90 -9.07 12.82 -7.88
C GLY A 90 -8.42 12.99 -9.26
N ALA A 91 -7.58 14.03 -9.43
CA ALA A 91 -6.86 14.25 -10.67
C ALA A 91 -5.76 13.19 -10.91
N PHE A 92 -5.20 12.57 -9.86
CA PHE A 92 -4.32 11.41 -10.00
C PHE A 92 -5.10 10.16 -10.40
N LEU A 93 -6.25 9.88 -9.77
CA LEU A 93 -7.09 8.71 -10.08
C LEU A 93 -7.64 8.74 -11.51
N ALA A 94 -7.97 9.93 -12.01
CA ALA A 94 -8.45 10.12 -13.38
C ALA A 94 -7.31 10.24 -14.41
N GLY A 95 -6.06 10.28 -13.97
CA GLY A 95 -4.88 10.50 -14.81
C GLY A 95 -4.18 9.21 -15.22
N LYS A 96 -3.01 9.36 -15.82
CA LYS A 96 -2.16 8.26 -16.31
C LYS A 96 -1.62 7.33 -15.21
N HIS A 97 -1.53 7.81 -13.97
CA HIS A 97 -0.85 7.13 -12.86
C HIS A 97 -1.72 7.08 -11.60
N PRO A 98 -2.86 6.37 -11.60
CA PRO A 98 -3.74 6.21 -10.44
C PRO A 98 -3.09 5.44 -9.30
N GLU A 99 -2.15 4.54 -9.61
CA GLU A 99 -1.39 3.74 -8.65
C GLU A 99 -0.70 4.60 -7.57
N ARG A 100 -0.27 5.80 -7.93
CA ARG A 100 0.42 6.73 -7.01
C ARG A 100 -0.40 7.14 -5.81
N VAL A 101 -1.73 7.10 -5.90
CA VAL A 101 -2.61 7.46 -4.78
C VAL A 101 -2.47 6.42 -3.67
N ILE A 102 -2.49 5.14 -4.01
CA ILE A 102 -2.30 4.03 -3.05
C ILE A 102 -0.85 4.01 -2.55
N GLU A 103 0.13 4.09 -3.44
CA GLU A 103 1.54 4.10 -3.07
C GLU A 103 1.86 5.19 -2.05
N LYS A 104 1.42 6.44 -2.30
CA LYS A 104 1.64 7.57 -1.38
C LYS A 104 0.89 7.41 -0.06
N ALA A 105 -0.29 6.82 -0.06
CA ALA A 105 -1.03 6.55 1.17
C ALA A 105 -0.28 5.52 2.03
N VAL A 106 0.21 4.44 1.44
CA VAL A 106 0.98 3.39 2.13
C VAL A 106 2.35 3.92 2.58
N GLU A 107 3.07 4.65 1.72
CA GLU A 107 4.38 5.25 2.03
C GLU A 107 4.33 6.11 3.31
N ARG A 108 3.25 6.86 3.51
CA ARG A 108 3.05 7.69 4.70
C ARG A 108 2.70 6.90 5.96
N MET A 109 2.31 5.64 5.82
CA MET A 109 1.99 4.73 6.94
C MET A 109 3.13 3.78 7.30
N VAL A 110 4.11 3.64 6.43
CA VAL A 110 5.33 2.86 6.68
C VAL A 110 6.40 3.76 7.29
N PRO A 111 7.22 3.29 8.25
CA PRO A 111 8.30 4.07 8.84
C PRO A 111 9.27 4.59 7.77
N ARG A 112 9.71 5.82 7.95
CA ARG A 112 10.72 6.44 7.08
C ARG A 112 12.10 5.86 7.37
N GLY A 113 12.97 5.83 6.35
CA GLY A 113 14.35 5.37 6.51
C GLY A 113 14.71 4.22 5.55
N PRO A 114 15.92 3.66 5.67
CA PRO A 114 16.41 2.61 4.77
C PRO A 114 15.55 1.34 4.79
N LEU A 115 15.11 0.90 5.98
CA LEU A 115 14.23 -0.27 6.13
C LEU A 115 12.86 -0.01 5.48
N GLY A 116 12.26 1.15 5.70
CA GLY A 116 10.97 1.50 5.10
C GLY A 116 11.03 1.53 3.57
N ARG A 117 12.12 2.04 2.99
CA ARG A 117 12.33 2.00 1.53
C ARG A 117 12.45 0.58 1.00
N ARG A 118 13.09 -0.34 1.76
CA ARG A 118 13.16 -1.77 1.42
C ARG A 118 11.78 -2.41 1.47
N VAL A 119 11.02 -2.16 2.52
CA VAL A 119 9.66 -2.65 2.70
C VAL A 119 8.73 -2.17 1.57
N MET A 120 8.82 -0.91 1.17
CA MET A 120 8.03 -0.36 0.05
C MET A 120 8.32 -1.03 -1.30
N ARG A 121 9.49 -1.62 -1.50
CA ARG A 121 9.79 -2.41 -2.72
C ARG A 121 9.00 -3.71 -2.82
N ASN A 122 8.41 -4.17 -1.72
CA ASN A 122 7.54 -5.36 -1.72
C ASN A 122 6.10 -5.03 -2.14
N LEU A 123 5.75 -3.75 -2.33
CA LEU A 123 4.46 -3.31 -2.84
C LEU A 123 4.51 -3.14 -4.36
N ARG A 124 3.53 -3.68 -5.05
CA ARG A 124 3.28 -3.52 -6.49
C ARG A 124 1.84 -3.08 -6.67
N VAL A 125 1.60 -1.98 -7.36
CA VAL A 125 0.26 -1.43 -7.59
C VAL A 125 0.02 -1.28 -9.08
N TYR A 126 -1.12 -1.75 -9.55
CA TYR A 126 -1.53 -1.71 -10.96
C TYR A 126 -2.87 -0.99 -11.10
N ALA A 127 -2.98 -0.17 -12.14
CA ALA A 127 -4.19 0.61 -12.44
C ALA A 127 -5.38 -0.29 -12.75
N GLY A 128 -5.18 -1.25 -13.66
CA GLY A 128 -6.19 -2.19 -14.13
C GLY A 128 -6.21 -3.52 -13.38
N PRO A 129 -6.97 -4.51 -13.90
CA PRO A 129 -7.11 -5.83 -13.29
C PRO A 129 -5.93 -6.76 -13.54
N GLU A 130 -5.10 -6.48 -14.57
CA GLU A 130 -4.01 -7.33 -14.98
C GLU A 130 -2.72 -7.03 -14.23
N HIS A 131 -1.93 -8.07 -13.93
CA HIS A 131 -0.63 -7.96 -13.29
C HIS A 131 0.36 -9.00 -13.85
N PRO A 132 1.68 -8.71 -13.94
CA PRO A 132 2.68 -9.61 -14.49
C PRO A 132 3.18 -10.69 -13.51
N HIS A 133 2.57 -10.81 -12.33
CA HIS A 133 3.02 -11.67 -11.23
C HIS A 133 2.28 -12.99 -11.13
N ALA A 134 1.75 -13.53 -12.24
CA ALA A 134 1.06 -14.84 -12.24
C ALA A 134 2.00 -15.99 -11.82
N ALA A 135 3.28 -15.93 -12.24
CA ALA A 135 4.26 -16.94 -11.90
C ALA A 135 4.61 -17.06 -10.41
N GLN A 136 4.30 -16.02 -9.60
CA GLN A 136 4.48 -16.02 -8.14
C GLN A 136 3.29 -16.57 -7.38
N ASP A 137 2.21 -16.96 -8.08
CA ASP A 137 0.96 -17.48 -7.53
C ASP A 137 0.45 -16.66 -6.31
N PRO A 138 0.13 -15.37 -6.50
CA PRO A 138 -0.27 -14.51 -5.41
C PRO A 138 -1.65 -14.93 -4.87
N GLN A 139 -1.71 -15.20 -3.56
CA GLN A 139 -2.94 -15.62 -2.90
C GLN A 139 -3.91 -14.43 -2.73
N PRO A 140 -5.18 -14.57 -3.11
CA PRO A 140 -6.16 -13.50 -2.95
C PRO A 140 -6.43 -13.21 -1.47
N LEU A 141 -6.39 -11.93 -1.10
CA LEU A 141 -6.73 -11.43 0.22
C LEU A 141 -7.96 -10.54 0.13
N ASP A 142 -9.10 -11.06 0.59
CA ASP A 142 -10.36 -10.31 0.58
C ASP A 142 -10.42 -9.36 1.78
N ILE A 143 -10.13 -8.09 1.52
CA ILE A 143 -10.23 -7.00 2.50
C ILE A 143 -11.68 -6.60 2.74
N ALA A 144 -12.56 -6.76 1.75
CA ALA A 144 -13.97 -6.42 1.87
C ALA A 144 -14.64 -7.27 2.96
N ALA A 145 -14.38 -8.57 2.96
CA ALA A 145 -14.92 -9.51 3.94
C ALA A 145 -14.41 -9.27 5.37
N MET A 146 -13.18 -8.71 5.53
CA MET A 146 -12.61 -8.47 6.87
C MET A 146 -13.40 -7.46 7.70
N ASN A 147 -13.99 -6.43 7.08
CA ASN A 147 -14.78 -5.44 7.77
C ASN A 147 -15.73 -4.72 6.80
N ARG A 148 -17.02 -4.71 7.13
CA ARG A 148 -18.08 -4.02 6.35
C ARG A 148 -17.74 -2.55 6.04
N LYS A 149 -16.98 -1.88 6.90
CA LYS A 149 -16.58 -0.47 6.71
C LYS A 149 -15.46 -0.29 5.68
N ASN A 150 -14.84 -1.36 5.18
CA ASN A 150 -13.78 -1.28 4.18
C ASN A 150 -14.31 -0.96 2.80
N VAL A 151 -15.55 -1.34 2.53
CA VAL A 151 -16.25 -1.04 1.27
C VAL A 151 -17.18 0.14 1.45
N ARG A 152 -17.32 0.95 0.43
CA ARG A 152 -18.36 1.97 0.33
C ARG A 152 -18.99 1.90 -1.05
N ALA A 153 -20.29 1.68 -1.07
CA ALA A 153 -21.11 1.82 -2.25
C ALA A 153 -21.20 3.29 -2.67
#